data_7aeac0e362ab393ffe54876d527cc315
#
_entry.id   7aeac0e362ab393ffe54876d527cc315
#
_cell.length_a   1.000
_cell.length_b   1.000
_cell.length_c   1.000
_cell.angle_alpha   90.00
_cell.angle_beta   90.00
_cell.angle_gamma   90.00
#
_symmetry.space_group_name_H-M   'P 1'
#
loop_
_entity.id
_entity.type
_entity.pdbx_description
1 polymer ?
#
loop_
_entity_poly.entity_id
_entity_poly.type
_entity_poly.pdbx_seq_one_letter_code
_entity_poly.pdbx_strand_id
1 'polypeptide(L)'
;MSKLLPWEQVAVTPLSVDSLDRWAEKALARGATMLVLRLEVPLSMDELWRWAQRWEGVRWLWHSRSGPGFYGHGKHFTASDTPPTHRPHPSYLFGRSCHNLLELEEATTWADYAWLGHFYQTASHPLQAPLPLSTLEEAVKRFPNFPIIAIGGFTSPDRIEKARALGARGFASIQYFLA
;
A
#
# COMPACT_ATOMS: atom_id res chain seq x y z
N MET A 1 7.46 6.59 -17.87
CA MET A 1 6.50 5.46 -17.77
C MET A 1 6.16 5.23 -16.31
N SER A 2 4.90 4.97 -15.99
CA SER A 2 4.46 4.67 -14.62
C SER A 2 5.10 3.36 -14.14
N LYS A 3 5.65 3.36 -12.93
CA LYS A 3 6.21 2.16 -12.29
C LYS A 3 5.10 1.20 -11.80
N LEU A 4 3.85 1.65 -11.77
CA LEU A 4 2.69 0.88 -11.33
C LEU A 4 1.90 0.34 -12.52
N LEU A 5 1.18 -0.77 -12.26
CA LEU A 5 0.21 -1.33 -13.20
C LEU A 5 -0.97 -0.36 -13.41
N PRO A 6 -1.76 -0.52 -14.49
CA PRO A 6 -3.00 0.24 -14.69
C PRO A 6 -3.99 0.09 -13.54
N TRP A 7 -3.97 -1.06 -12.84
CA TRP A 7 -4.75 -1.34 -11.64
C TRP A 7 -3.93 -2.17 -10.66
N GLU A 8 -3.75 -1.66 -9.43
CA GLU A 8 -3.02 -2.37 -8.37
C GLU A 8 -3.97 -2.95 -7.33
N GLN A 9 -3.71 -4.20 -6.95
CA GLN A 9 -4.37 -4.90 -5.86
C GLN A 9 -3.31 -5.16 -4.79
N VAL A 10 -3.30 -4.32 -3.77
CA VAL A 10 -2.24 -4.29 -2.78
C VAL A 10 -2.64 -5.06 -1.53
N ALA A 11 -2.01 -6.19 -1.31
CA ALA A 11 -2.15 -6.94 -0.07
C ALA A 11 -1.18 -6.40 0.99
N VAL A 12 -1.74 -5.99 2.13
CA VAL A 12 -0.95 -5.51 3.28
C VAL A 12 -1.00 -6.59 4.36
N THR A 13 0.15 -6.94 4.93
CA THR A 13 0.16 -7.87 6.07
C THR A 13 -0.60 -7.28 7.25
N PRO A 14 -1.34 -8.09 8.03
CA PRO A 14 -1.66 -7.71 9.41
C PRO A 14 -0.35 -7.51 10.20
N LEU A 15 -0.43 -6.92 11.38
CA LEU A 15 0.76 -6.64 12.20
C LEU A 15 1.52 -7.92 12.57
N SER A 16 0.79 -9.02 12.75
CA SER A 16 1.34 -10.36 13.00
C SER A 16 0.67 -11.39 12.09
N VAL A 17 1.45 -12.35 11.62
CA VAL A 17 0.98 -13.50 10.81
C VAL A 17 1.67 -14.76 11.32
N ASP A 18 0.92 -15.88 11.36
CA ASP A 18 1.49 -17.18 11.76
C ASP A 18 2.51 -17.69 10.74
N SER A 19 2.28 -17.40 9.46
CA SER A 19 3.18 -17.75 8.36
C SER A 19 3.08 -16.71 7.26
N LEU A 20 4.18 -16.01 7.03
CA LEU A 20 4.27 -14.99 5.99
C LEU A 20 4.13 -15.60 4.58
N ASP A 21 4.68 -16.80 4.38
CA ASP A 21 4.57 -17.52 3.11
C ASP A 21 3.11 -17.90 2.80
N ARG A 22 2.38 -18.47 3.76
CA ARG A 22 0.95 -18.81 3.58
C ARG A 22 0.11 -17.56 3.30
N TRP A 23 0.42 -16.47 3.99
CA TRP A 23 -0.25 -15.20 3.72
C TRP A 23 0.00 -14.74 2.29
N ALA A 24 1.25 -14.78 1.82
CA ALA A 24 1.60 -14.37 0.46
C ALA A 24 0.92 -15.26 -0.60
N GLU A 25 0.98 -16.59 -0.42
CA GLU A 25 0.29 -17.54 -1.31
C GLU A 25 -1.20 -17.23 -1.43
N LYS A 26 -1.86 -17.00 -0.29
CA LYS A 26 -3.28 -16.66 -0.26
C LYS A 26 -3.57 -15.31 -0.92
N ALA A 27 -2.77 -14.30 -0.63
CA ALA A 27 -2.93 -12.96 -1.23
C ALA A 27 -2.78 -13.01 -2.75
N LEU A 28 -1.76 -13.71 -3.26
CA LEU A 28 -1.52 -13.88 -4.69
C LEU A 28 -2.63 -14.68 -5.38
N ALA A 29 -3.11 -15.75 -4.75
CA ALA A 29 -4.24 -16.53 -5.26
C ALA A 29 -5.54 -15.69 -5.37
N ARG A 30 -5.66 -14.65 -4.55
CA ARG A 30 -6.77 -13.68 -4.62
C ARG A 30 -6.49 -12.47 -5.52
N GLY A 31 -5.43 -12.53 -6.31
CA GLY A 31 -5.13 -11.54 -7.33
C GLY A 31 -4.30 -10.35 -6.86
N ALA A 32 -3.61 -10.44 -5.71
CA ALA A 32 -2.68 -9.39 -5.32
C ALA A 32 -1.60 -9.20 -6.38
N THR A 33 -1.36 -7.94 -6.75
CA THR A 33 -0.31 -7.54 -7.70
C THR A 33 0.91 -6.97 -6.98
N MET A 34 0.75 -6.64 -5.72
CA MET A 34 1.77 -6.09 -4.85
C MET A 34 1.55 -6.55 -3.41
N LEU A 35 2.61 -6.98 -2.75
CA LEU A 35 2.60 -7.32 -1.34
C LEU A 35 3.30 -6.20 -0.55
N VAL A 36 2.74 -5.79 0.60
CA VAL A 36 3.38 -4.82 1.49
C VAL A 36 3.56 -5.44 2.87
N LEU A 37 4.81 -5.60 3.28
CA LEU A 37 5.19 -6.18 4.55
C LEU A 37 5.15 -5.10 5.64
N ARG A 38 4.08 -5.10 6.43
CA ARG A 38 3.85 -4.23 7.57
C ARG A 38 3.84 -5.07 8.85
N LEU A 39 5.01 -5.40 9.34
CA LEU A 39 5.20 -6.32 10.46
C LEU A 39 5.48 -5.55 11.75
N GLU A 40 4.97 -6.06 12.86
CA GLU A 40 5.26 -5.52 14.20
C GLU A 40 6.70 -5.90 14.62
N VAL A 41 7.10 -7.13 14.32
CA VAL A 41 8.47 -7.62 14.53
C VAL A 41 9.18 -7.68 13.19
N PRO A 42 10.26 -6.91 12.99
CA PRO A 42 11.04 -6.96 11.75
C PRO A 42 11.62 -8.35 11.50
N LEU A 43 11.72 -8.71 10.22
CA LEU A 43 12.44 -9.92 9.82
C LEU A 43 13.95 -9.74 10.04
N SER A 44 14.62 -10.80 10.47
CA SER A 44 16.08 -10.88 10.44
C SER A 44 16.59 -10.85 8.99
N MET A 45 17.88 -10.56 8.80
CA MET A 45 18.48 -10.55 7.47
C MET A 45 18.38 -11.90 6.76
N ASP A 46 18.50 -13.00 7.50
CA ASP A 46 18.35 -14.36 6.95
C ASP A 46 16.92 -14.66 6.51
N GLU A 47 15.92 -14.17 7.26
CA GLU A 47 14.51 -14.29 6.89
C GLU A 47 14.18 -13.43 5.67
N LEU A 48 14.66 -12.18 5.62
CA LEU A 48 14.51 -11.32 4.46
C LEU A 48 15.14 -11.92 3.20
N TRP A 49 16.34 -12.52 3.33
CA TRP A 49 17.01 -13.15 2.21
C TRP A 49 16.22 -14.37 1.69
N ARG A 50 15.76 -15.27 2.59
CA ARG A 50 14.91 -16.40 2.25
C ARG A 50 13.60 -15.95 1.60
N TRP A 51 12.97 -14.92 2.15
CA TRP A 51 11.77 -14.30 1.59
C TRP A 51 12.01 -13.80 0.15
N ALA A 52 13.06 -13.02 -0.06
CA ALA A 52 13.38 -12.45 -1.36
C ALA A 52 13.63 -13.54 -2.43
N GLN A 53 14.31 -14.62 -2.05
CA GLN A 53 14.55 -15.76 -2.96
C GLN A 53 13.26 -16.52 -3.28
N ARG A 54 12.45 -16.82 -2.26
CA ARG A 54 11.21 -17.57 -2.45
C ARG A 54 10.22 -16.81 -3.34
N TRP A 55 10.18 -15.52 -3.20
CA TRP A 55 9.23 -14.63 -3.89
C TRP A 55 9.91 -13.81 -4.99
N GLU A 56 10.96 -14.35 -5.60
CA GLU A 56 11.56 -13.76 -6.80
C GLU A 56 10.50 -13.59 -7.90
N GLY A 57 10.45 -12.40 -8.49
CA GLY A 57 9.43 -12.05 -9.48
C GLY A 57 8.09 -11.55 -8.92
N VAL A 58 7.86 -11.67 -7.63
CA VAL A 58 6.71 -11.06 -6.96
C VAL A 58 7.10 -9.66 -6.48
N ARG A 59 6.31 -8.65 -6.81
CA ARG A 59 6.53 -7.28 -6.32
C ARG A 59 6.15 -7.19 -4.86
N TRP A 60 7.09 -6.90 -4.00
CA TRP A 60 6.86 -6.66 -2.59
C TRP A 60 7.60 -5.44 -2.08
N LEU A 61 7.00 -4.73 -1.11
CA LEU A 61 7.51 -3.51 -0.52
C LEU A 61 7.65 -3.67 0.98
N TRP A 62 8.63 -2.98 1.52
CA TRP A 62 8.84 -2.86 2.96
C TRP A 62 8.05 -1.68 3.51
N HIS A 63 7.29 -1.87 4.57
CA HIS A 63 6.61 -0.77 5.24
C HIS A 63 7.53 -0.15 6.29
N SER A 64 7.55 1.19 6.42
CA SER A 64 8.42 1.91 7.36
C SER A 64 8.25 1.49 8.82
N ARG A 65 7.03 1.09 9.22
CA ARG A 65 6.76 0.55 10.55
C ARG A 65 7.43 -0.80 10.84
N SER A 66 7.83 -1.53 9.82
CA SER A 66 8.53 -2.81 9.97
C SER A 66 10.04 -2.62 10.22
N GLY A 67 10.49 -1.40 10.36
CA GLY A 67 11.87 -1.07 10.68
C GLY A 67 12.61 -0.26 9.62
N PRO A 68 13.85 0.12 9.93
CA PRO A 68 14.70 0.88 9.00
C PRO A 68 15.10 0.02 7.79
N GLY A 69 15.75 0.65 6.82
CA GLY A 69 16.28 -0.01 5.64
C GLY A 69 15.36 0.09 4.42
N PHE A 70 15.92 -0.34 3.30
CA PHE A 70 15.29 -0.34 1.99
C PHE A 70 15.38 -1.74 1.42
N TYR A 71 14.30 -2.52 1.54
CA TYR A 71 14.22 -3.91 1.12
C TYR A 71 13.18 -4.09 0.03
N GLY A 72 13.32 -5.15 -0.76
CA GLY A 72 12.39 -5.48 -1.84
C GLY A 72 12.41 -4.47 -2.98
N HIS A 73 11.25 -4.23 -3.56
CA HIS A 73 11.08 -3.39 -4.74
C HIS A 73 10.66 -1.94 -4.39
N GLY A 74 10.47 -1.66 -3.11
CA GLY A 74 10.07 -0.34 -2.65
C GLY A 74 9.85 -0.26 -1.15
N LYS A 75 9.59 0.97 -0.68
CA LYS A 75 9.24 1.26 0.70
C LYS A 75 7.98 2.09 0.76
N HIS A 76 7.07 1.69 1.65
CA HIS A 76 5.87 2.46 1.94
C HIS A 76 6.04 3.19 3.27
N PHE A 77 5.89 4.51 3.22
CA PHE A 77 6.05 5.42 4.34
C PHE A 77 4.70 5.78 4.96
N THR A 78 4.67 6.01 6.26
CA THR A 78 3.49 6.60 6.93
C THR A 78 3.37 8.09 6.61
N ALA A 79 2.23 8.69 6.96
CA ALA A 79 2.01 10.13 6.81
C ALA A 79 2.99 10.98 7.66
N SER A 80 3.44 10.44 8.79
CA SER A 80 4.35 11.10 9.73
C SER A 80 5.84 10.90 9.44
N ASP A 81 6.19 10.04 8.49
CA ASP A 81 7.58 9.82 8.10
C ASP A 81 8.12 11.00 7.30
N THR A 82 9.39 11.35 7.55
CA THR A 82 10.11 12.32 6.71
C THR A 82 10.38 11.74 5.32
N PRO A 83 10.29 12.56 4.26
CA PRO A 83 10.69 12.14 2.92
C PRO A 83 12.13 11.61 2.91
N PRO A 84 12.40 10.50 2.20
CA PRO A 84 13.74 9.95 2.12
C PRO A 84 14.69 10.89 1.36
N THR A 85 15.92 11.01 1.84
CA THR A 85 16.96 11.87 1.23
C THR A 85 17.61 11.25 0.00
N HIS A 86 17.49 9.93 -0.19
CA HIS A 86 18.04 9.21 -1.33
C HIS A 86 17.15 8.05 -1.73
N ARG A 87 17.26 7.64 -2.98
CA ARG A 87 16.57 6.48 -3.54
C ARG A 87 17.62 5.42 -3.89
N PRO A 88 17.48 4.18 -3.38
CA PRO A 88 18.48 3.12 -3.61
C PRO A 88 18.73 2.81 -5.09
N HIS A 89 17.67 2.84 -5.89
CA HIS A 89 17.69 2.60 -7.32
C HIS A 89 16.55 3.36 -8.01
N PRO A 90 16.69 3.82 -9.27
CA PRO A 90 15.63 4.56 -9.98
C PRO A 90 14.29 3.82 -10.07
N SER A 91 14.30 2.48 -10.15
CA SER A 91 13.09 1.67 -10.19
C SER A 91 12.49 1.37 -8.81
N TYR A 92 13.19 1.70 -7.72
CA TYR A 92 12.71 1.47 -6.36
C TYR A 92 11.49 2.36 -6.06
N LEU A 93 10.39 1.75 -5.62
CA LEU A 93 9.13 2.46 -5.37
C LEU A 93 9.12 3.16 -4.02
N PHE A 94 8.63 4.38 -4.00
CA PHE A 94 8.25 5.09 -2.79
C PHE A 94 6.75 5.29 -2.74
N GLY A 95 6.11 4.78 -1.69
CA GLY A 95 4.70 5.02 -1.39
C GLY A 95 4.54 5.81 -0.11
N ARG A 96 3.44 6.56 0.03
CA ARG A 96 3.08 7.29 1.25
C ARG A 96 1.62 7.09 1.60
N SER A 97 1.33 6.86 2.90
CA SER A 97 -0.04 6.96 3.44
C SER A 97 -0.45 8.41 3.58
N CYS A 98 -1.66 8.75 3.14
CA CYS A 98 -2.25 10.08 3.23
C CYS A 98 -3.68 9.99 3.77
N HIS A 99 -4.06 10.94 4.64
CA HIS A 99 -5.37 11.00 5.28
C HIS A 99 -6.20 12.21 4.83
N ASN A 100 -5.62 13.08 4.00
CA ASN A 100 -6.26 14.27 3.45
C ASN A 100 -5.54 14.73 2.18
N LEU A 101 -6.12 15.72 1.51
CA LEU A 101 -5.59 16.25 0.25
C LEU A 101 -4.26 17.01 0.42
N LEU A 102 -4.01 17.60 1.58
CA LEU A 102 -2.75 18.31 1.85
C LEU A 102 -1.58 17.33 1.94
N GLU A 103 -1.74 16.25 2.72
CA GLU A 103 -0.75 15.16 2.78
C GLU A 103 -0.51 14.51 1.40
N LEU A 104 -1.57 14.41 0.59
CA LEU A 104 -1.47 13.90 -0.77
C LEU A 104 -0.68 14.84 -1.67
N GLU A 105 -0.91 16.15 -1.59
CA GLU A 105 -0.15 17.16 -2.34
C GLU A 105 1.35 17.07 -2.00
N GLU A 106 1.69 16.98 -0.73
CA GLU A 106 3.08 16.76 -0.31
C GLU A 106 3.66 15.46 -0.88
N ALA A 107 2.89 14.37 -0.88
CA ALA A 107 3.33 13.09 -1.41
C ALA A 107 3.70 13.17 -2.91
N THR A 108 2.99 13.99 -3.70
CA THR A 108 3.27 14.15 -5.13
C THR A 108 4.66 14.69 -5.44
N THR A 109 5.32 15.32 -4.48
CA THR A 109 6.65 15.93 -4.67
C THR A 109 7.80 14.92 -4.61
N TRP A 110 7.60 13.73 -4.02
CA TRP A 110 8.69 12.76 -3.82
C TRP A 110 8.29 11.28 -3.95
N ALA A 111 7.02 10.94 -3.70
CA ALA A 111 6.53 9.57 -3.78
C ALA A 111 6.11 9.19 -5.22
N ASP A 112 6.13 7.91 -5.52
CA ASP A 112 5.67 7.38 -6.81
C ASP A 112 4.16 7.10 -6.80
N TYR A 113 3.57 6.94 -5.59
CA TYR A 113 2.14 6.74 -5.37
C TYR A 113 1.76 7.07 -3.92
N ALA A 114 0.47 7.25 -3.67
CA ALA A 114 -0.04 7.35 -2.31
C ALA A 114 -1.16 6.35 -2.03
N TRP A 115 -1.26 5.91 -0.76
CA TRP A 115 -2.49 5.39 -0.22
C TRP A 115 -3.30 6.56 0.34
N LEU A 116 -4.56 6.68 -0.07
CA LEU A 116 -5.49 7.66 0.48
C LEU A 116 -6.59 6.91 1.23
N GLY A 117 -6.87 7.31 2.44
CA GLY A 117 -7.94 6.73 3.24
C GLY A 117 -7.88 7.09 4.71
N HIS A 118 -8.69 6.41 5.51
CA HIS A 118 -9.55 5.25 5.17
C HIS A 118 -10.96 5.69 4.70
N PHE A 119 -11.55 4.95 3.78
CA PHE A 119 -12.85 5.28 3.18
C PHE A 119 -14.03 4.54 3.80
N TYR A 120 -13.78 3.46 4.52
CA TYR A 120 -14.79 2.69 5.23
C TYR A 120 -14.28 2.37 6.64
N GLN A 121 -15.18 2.16 7.57
CA GLN A 121 -14.82 1.78 8.94
C GLN A 121 -13.91 0.55 8.95
N THR A 122 -12.86 0.59 9.74
CA THR A 122 -11.88 -0.50 9.86
C THR A 122 -11.53 -0.78 11.31
N ALA A 123 -11.16 -2.02 11.60
CA ALA A 123 -10.66 -2.40 12.93
C ALA A 123 -9.35 -1.67 13.29
N SER A 124 -8.57 -1.26 12.29
CA SER A 124 -7.31 -0.52 12.52
C SER A 124 -7.53 0.94 12.96
N HIS A 125 -8.72 1.51 12.69
CA HIS A 125 -9.07 2.90 13.01
C HIS A 125 -10.51 2.99 13.53
N PRO A 126 -10.83 2.32 14.66
CA PRO A 126 -12.23 2.16 15.11
C PRO A 126 -12.89 3.47 15.55
N LEU A 127 -12.11 4.47 15.95
CA LEU A 127 -12.58 5.75 16.49
C LEU A 127 -12.48 6.93 15.50
N GLN A 128 -11.90 6.70 14.31
CA GLN A 128 -11.77 7.75 13.30
C GLN A 128 -12.90 7.64 12.28
N ALA A 129 -13.50 8.78 11.94
CA ALA A 129 -14.50 8.83 10.88
C ALA A 129 -13.83 8.55 9.51
N PRO A 130 -14.43 7.69 8.67
CA PRO A 130 -13.96 7.48 7.31
C PRO A 130 -14.02 8.76 6.48
N LEU A 131 -13.10 8.89 5.53
CA LEU A 131 -13.17 9.91 4.49
C LEU A 131 -14.40 9.65 3.59
N PRO A 132 -15.12 10.68 3.16
CA PRO A 132 -16.15 10.51 2.15
C PRO A 132 -15.52 10.12 0.81
N LEU A 133 -16.20 9.31 0.01
CA LEU A 133 -15.73 8.92 -1.33
C LEU A 133 -15.55 10.10 -2.29
N SER A 134 -16.24 11.22 -2.03
CA SER A 134 -16.00 12.49 -2.76
C SER A 134 -14.57 13.01 -2.59
N THR A 135 -13.89 12.71 -1.49
CA THR A 135 -12.47 13.04 -1.31
C THR A 135 -11.59 12.28 -2.30
N LEU A 136 -11.90 11.01 -2.60
CA LEU A 136 -11.19 10.24 -3.62
C LEU A 136 -11.40 10.83 -5.01
N GLU A 137 -12.64 11.18 -5.33
CA GLU A 137 -12.98 11.80 -6.61
C GLU A 137 -12.25 13.16 -6.80
N GLU A 138 -12.24 13.99 -5.77
CA GLU A 138 -11.50 15.26 -5.77
C GLU A 138 -10.00 15.04 -5.92
N ALA A 139 -9.42 14.10 -5.18
CA ALA A 139 -8.02 13.76 -5.25
C ALA A 139 -7.58 13.34 -6.67
N VAL A 140 -8.34 12.46 -7.31
CA VAL A 140 -8.06 12.00 -8.69
C VAL A 140 -8.18 13.14 -9.69
N LYS A 141 -9.16 14.02 -9.55
CA LYS A 141 -9.31 15.22 -10.41
C LYS A 141 -8.16 16.21 -10.23
N ARG A 142 -7.74 16.44 -8.98
CA ARG A 142 -6.66 17.38 -8.65
C ARG A 142 -5.28 16.86 -9.06
N PHE A 143 -5.05 15.56 -8.99
CA PHE A 143 -3.76 14.92 -9.27
C PHE A 143 -3.87 13.80 -10.33
N PRO A 144 -4.30 14.12 -11.57
CA PRO A 144 -4.69 13.12 -12.58
C PRO A 144 -3.52 12.23 -13.03
N ASN A 145 -2.28 12.68 -12.88
CA ASN A 145 -1.08 11.92 -13.26
C ASN A 145 -0.40 11.22 -12.08
N PHE A 146 -0.90 11.43 -10.86
CA PHE A 146 -0.33 10.82 -9.67
C PHE A 146 -1.16 9.59 -9.25
N PRO A 147 -0.53 8.41 -9.12
CA PRO A 147 -1.24 7.19 -8.76
C PRO A 147 -1.79 7.23 -7.33
N ILE A 148 -3.11 7.16 -7.18
CA ILE A 148 -3.80 7.13 -5.89
C ILE A 148 -4.41 5.73 -5.71
N ILE A 149 -4.02 5.04 -4.66
CA ILE A 149 -4.53 3.74 -4.25
C ILE A 149 -5.45 3.95 -3.05
N ALA A 150 -6.70 3.55 -3.17
CA ALA A 150 -7.67 3.70 -2.09
C ALA A 150 -7.43 2.65 -1.00
N ILE A 151 -7.45 3.06 0.28
CA ILE A 151 -7.25 2.15 1.42
C ILE A 151 -8.35 2.34 2.48
N GLY A 152 -8.55 1.30 3.28
CA GLY A 152 -9.40 1.29 4.45
C GLY A 152 -10.79 0.74 4.19
N GLY A 153 -11.01 -0.50 4.66
CA GLY A 153 -12.28 -1.21 4.62
C GLY A 153 -12.72 -1.70 3.26
N PHE A 154 -11.81 -1.86 2.30
CA PHE A 154 -12.07 -2.50 1.01
C PHE A 154 -12.10 -4.01 1.21
N THR A 155 -13.27 -4.54 1.55
CA THR A 155 -13.52 -5.95 1.91
C THR A 155 -14.46 -6.65 0.96
N SER A 156 -15.09 -5.93 0.01
CA SER A 156 -16.03 -6.50 -0.95
C SER A 156 -15.78 -5.99 -2.37
N PRO A 157 -16.17 -6.78 -3.41
CA PRO A 157 -16.06 -6.36 -4.80
C PRO A 157 -16.75 -5.03 -5.09
N ASP A 158 -17.92 -4.78 -4.51
CA ASP A 158 -18.68 -3.53 -4.73
C ASP A 158 -17.91 -2.29 -4.27
N ARG A 159 -17.22 -2.37 -3.13
CA ARG A 159 -16.39 -1.27 -2.64
C ARG A 159 -15.19 -1.03 -3.53
N ILE A 160 -14.56 -2.10 -4.01
CA ILE A 160 -13.41 -2.06 -4.91
C ILE A 160 -13.83 -1.43 -6.25
N GLU A 161 -14.97 -1.83 -6.81
CA GLU A 161 -15.48 -1.29 -8.06
C GLU A 161 -15.85 0.20 -7.95
N LYS A 162 -16.39 0.64 -6.82
CA LYS A 162 -16.62 2.06 -6.55
C LYS A 162 -15.32 2.88 -6.59
N ALA A 163 -14.24 2.38 -5.98
CA ALA A 163 -12.95 3.06 -6.06
C ALA A 163 -12.42 3.13 -7.49
N ARG A 164 -12.59 2.05 -8.27
CA ARG A 164 -12.22 2.00 -9.69
C ARG A 164 -13.00 3.01 -10.51
N ALA A 165 -14.31 3.07 -10.33
CA ALA A 165 -15.20 4.00 -11.03
C ALA A 165 -14.87 5.46 -10.74
N LEU A 166 -14.34 5.77 -9.54
CA LEU A 166 -13.88 7.10 -9.15
C LEU A 166 -12.46 7.44 -9.66
N GLY A 167 -11.80 6.52 -10.37
CA GLY A 167 -10.50 6.74 -10.98
C GLY A 167 -9.29 6.42 -10.09
N ALA A 168 -9.49 5.71 -8.98
CA ALA A 168 -8.36 5.17 -8.22
C ALA A 168 -7.48 4.29 -9.10
N ARG A 169 -6.18 4.25 -8.81
CA ARG A 169 -5.21 3.39 -9.49
C ARG A 169 -5.14 1.98 -8.90
N GLY A 170 -5.88 1.72 -7.85
CA GLY A 170 -5.96 0.44 -7.17
C GLY A 170 -6.62 0.56 -5.81
N PHE A 171 -6.60 -0.56 -5.09
CA PHE A 171 -6.97 -0.59 -3.68
C PHE A 171 -5.93 -1.33 -2.85
N ALA A 172 -5.86 -0.99 -1.57
CA ALA A 172 -5.04 -1.69 -0.58
C ALA A 172 -5.94 -2.24 0.54
N SER A 173 -5.70 -3.47 0.95
CA SER A 173 -6.47 -4.11 2.01
C SER A 173 -5.66 -5.14 2.78
N ILE A 174 -5.96 -5.29 4.06
CA ILE A 174 -5.56 -6.42 4.89
C ILE A 174 -6.63 -7.51 4.77
N GLN A 175 -7.86 -7.16 5.09
CA GLN A 175 -8.99 -8.08 5.28
C GLN A 175 -9.41 -8.81 4.00
N TYR A 176 -9.43 -8.12 2.87
CA TYR A 176 -9.81 -8.72 1.58
C TYR A 176 -8.95 -9.93 1.22
N PHE A 177 -7.66 -9.87 1.52
CA PHE A 177 -6.71 -10.93 1.21
C PHE A 177 -6.58 -12.00 2.28
N LEU A 178 -7.23 -11.84 3.43
CA LEU A 178 -7.31 -12.84 4.51
C LEU A 178 -8.53 -13.76 4.40
N ALA A 179 -9.58 -13.31 3.73
CA ALA A 179 -10.86 -14.02 3.62
C ALA A 179 -10.76 -15.33 2.82
#